data_6dd6d1472d57ec01bf9fc73bf32448fd
#
_entry.id   6dd6d1472d57ec01bf9fc73bf32448fd
#
_cell.length_a   1.000
_cell.length_b   1.000
_cell.length_c   1.000
_cell.angle_alpha   90.00
_cell.angle_beta   90.00
_cell.angle_gamma   90.00
#
_symmetry.space_group_name_H-M   'P 1'
#
loop_
_entity.id
_entity.type
_entity.pdbx_description
1 polymer ?
#
loop_
_entity_poly.entity_id
_entity_poly.type
_entity_poly.pdbx_seq_one_letter_code
_entity_poly.pdbx_strand_id
1 'polypeptide(L)'
;MALAVAASTAHAGGIERSNNDYGFLFTTNDQLQLSFSHVMPELSGKYTPELTAAGGGESSTGNMLTDYSNYSLAYKNDFTEKLSFGMYVNNPYGAGAEYTQGVYAGLTADWDSDQIALVGKYRVTDRVSVFGGARYVESQADITIPDLLVRSSVGRNAQGLGAQAQALGAEAQALGAQAQAAGAAGDLAAAQELGAQAQALGAQAQTLGAQAQALGAAAQDFGTSMEYNASGSRVGDWGAILGVAYEIPDIALRVALSWQSEITHTFSTAETIAGLGIDATGGDTKVTMPQSVALDFQTGIAPGTLLFGQVKWVEWSKWEVRTPEYEGVTGGNVTSFENDRTTWKLGVGRAFSEDLSGFVQVSYEAQNGDTMSRLAPRDGYVSLGVGGQYKMDNMTLRGGLEYAWIGEAEDASGVKFEDNTALGVGLSLTVDF
;
A
#
# COMPACT_ATOMS: atom_id res chain seq x y z
N MET A 1 -9.14 -28.11 16.48
CA MET A 1 -9.99 -27.22 15.66
C MET A 1 -9.16 -26.00 15.28
N ALA A 2 -8.73 -25.90 14.05
CA ALA A 2 -8.09 -24.68 13.55
C ALA A 2 -9.19 -23.78 12.98
N LEU A 3 -9.55 -22.71 13.68
CA LEU A 3 -10.41 -21.66 13.18
C LEU A 3 -9.54 -20.63 12.46
N ALA A 4 -9.00 -20.98 11.32
CA ALA A 4 -8.46 -19.95 10.42
C ALA A 4 -9.65 -19.27 9.74
N VAL A 5 -9.85 -18.02 10.03
CA VAL A 5 -11.00 -17.26 9.54
C VAL A 5 -10.69 -16.73 8.16
N ALA A 6 -11.38 -17.22 7.16
CA ALA A 6 -11.37 -16.62 5.83
C ALA A 6 -12.45 -15.53 5.73
N ALA A 7 -12.24 -14.45 6.38
CA ALA A 7 -12.88 -13.17 6.11
C ALA A 7 -11.85 -12.11 6.45
N SER A 8 -10.82 -12.00 5.64
CA SER A 8 -9.95 -10.84 5.68
C SER A 8 -10.60 -9.78 4.82
N THR A 9 -11.21 -8.88 5.47
CA THR A 9 -11.95 -7.77 4.89
C THR A 9 -11.17 -6.50 5.17
N ALA A 10 -11.52 -5.41 4.66
CA ALA A 10 -11.01 -4.08 4.88
C ALA A 10 -9.67 -3.99 5.63
N HIS A 11 -8.57 -4.17 4.94
CA HIS A 11 -7.27 -3.78 5.45
C HIS A 11 -7.12 -2.27 5.22
N ALA A 12 -7.07 -1.49 6.28
CA ALA A 12 -7.00 -0.03 6.18
C ALA A 12 -5.59 0.47 5.91
N GLY A 13 -4.56 -0.29 6.25
CA GLY A 13 -3.16 0.10 6.01
C GLY A 13 -2.64 -0.32 4.65
N GLY A 14 -2.11 0.64 3.89
CA GLY A 14 -1.50 0.35 2.59
C GLY A 14 -2.46 -0.23 1.56
N ILE A 15 -1.93 -1.05 0.65
CA ILE A 15 -2.69 -1.69 -0.43
C ILE A 15 -2.80 -3.22 -0.25
N GLU A 16 -2.71 -3.74 0.97
CA GLU A 16 -2.94 -5.18 1.20
C GLU A 16 -4.40 -5.56 0.95
N ARG A 17 -4.63 -6.65 0.21
CA ARG A 17 -5.94 -7.28 0.00
C ARG A 17 -6.11 -8.62 0.69
N SER A 18 -5.01 -9.24 1.13
CA SER A 18 -5.03 -10.53 1.79
C SER A 18 -3.99 -10.60 2.90
N ASN A 19 -4.31 -11.34 3.97
CA ASN A 19 -3.47 -11.41 5.16
C ASN A 19 -2.24 -12.34 5.00
N ASN A 20 -2.14 -13.10 3.91
CA ASN A 20 -1.08 -14.10 3.69
C ASN A 20 -0.89 -15.03 4.91
N ASP A 21 -2.01 -15.62 5.39
CA ASP A 21 -2.00 -16.54 6.54
C ASP A 21 -1.52 -17.94 6.14
N TYR A 22 -0.44 -18.39 6.76
CA TYR A 22 0.11 -19.75 6.59
C TYR A 22 -0.41 -20.75 7.63
N GLY A 23 -1.48 -20.44 8.34
CA GLY A 23 -2.10 -21.30 9.36
C GLY A 23 -2.54 -22.66 8.84
N PHE A 24 -2.83 -22.78 7.53
CA PHE A 24 -3.18 -24.03 6.87
C PHE A 24 -2.06 -25.10 6.95
N LEU A 25 -0.79 -24.71 7.13
CA LEU A 25 0.34 -25.63 7.29
C LEU A 25 0.29 -26.43 8.62
N PHE A 26 -0.54 -26.00 9.57
CA PHE A 26 -0.63 -26.57 10.91
C PHE A 26 -1.88 -27.43 11.13
N THR A 27 -2.65 -27.69 10.09
CA THR A 27 -3.77 -28.63 10.14
C THR A 27 -3.28 -30.06 10.22
N THR A 28 -4.10 -30.95 10.75
CA THR A 28 -3.72 -32.37 10.95
C THR A 28 -3.81 -33.22 9.68
N ASN A 29 -4.70 -32.83 8.76
CA ASN A 29 -4.96 -33.56 7.53
C ASN A 29 -4.30 -32.88 6.33
N ASP A 30 -4.08 -33.65 5.29
CA ASP A 30 -3.88 -33.11 3.95
C ASP A 30 -5.16 -32.42 3.52
N GLN A 31 -5.05 -31.26 2.88
CA GLN A 31 -6.24 -30.46 2.57
C GLN A 31 -6.07 -29.57 1.34
N LEU A 32 -7.20 -29.29 0.73
CA LEU A 32 -7.38 -28.23 -0.25
C LEU A 32 -8.42 -27.24 0.28
N GLN A 33 -8.07 -25.98 0.36
CA GLN A 33 -8.99 -24.90 0.72
C GLN A 33 -9.14 -23.92 -0.43
N LEU A 34 -10.38 -23.60 -0.77
CA LEU A 34 -10.74 -22.53 -1.69
C LEU A 34 -11.45 -21.44 -0.90
N SER A 35 -11.10 -20.20 -1.12
CA SER A 35 -11.76 -19.08 -0.47
C SER A 35 -12.07 -17.97 -1.47
N PHE A 36 -13.16 -17.28 -1.20
CA PHE A 36 -13.59 -16.10 -1.93
C PHE A 36 -14.07 -15.05 -0.92
N SER A 37 -13.73 -13.78 -1.17
CA SER A 37 -14.30 -12.67 -0.42
C SER A 37 -14.63 -11.52 -1.35
N HIS A 38 -15.64 -10.73 -0.96
CA HIS A 38 -16.05 -9.52 -1.63
C HIS A 38 -16.14 -8.38 -0.61
N VAL A 39 -15.56 -7.24 -0.93
CA VAL A 39 -15.47 -6.07 -0.06
C VAL A 39 -16.10 -4.87 -0.76
N MET A 40 -17.00 -4.23 -0.05
CA MET A 40 -17.76 -3.05 -0.47
C MET A 40 -17.37 -1.87 0.43
N PRO A 41 -16.37 -1.07 0.05
CA PRO A 41 -15.97 0.11 0.80
C PRO A 41 -16.88 1.30 0.46
N GLU A 42 -17.20 2.10 1.46
CA GLU A 42 -17.83 3.42 1.31
C GLU A 42 -16.85 4.45 1.87
N LEU A 43 -16.10 5.10 0.98
CA LEU A 43 -15.10 6.08 1.35
C LEU A 43 -15.25 7.35 0.52
N SER A 44 -15.64 8.43 1.19
CA SER A 44 -15.84 9.75 0.60
C SER A 44 -15.18 10.84 1.43
N GLY A 45 -14.78 11.93 0.76
CA GLY A 45 -14.18 13.11 1.39
C GLY A 45 -15.02 14.35 1.21
N LYS A 46 -14.80 15.35 2.08
CA LYS A 46 -15.41 16.68 2.02
C LYS A 46 -14.36 17.69 1.56
N TYR A 47 -14.65 18.36 0.46
CA TYR A 47 -13.80 19.45 -0.07
C TYR A 47 -13.83 20.68 0.83
N THR A 48 -12.71 21.42 0.86
CA THR A 48 -12.70 22.76 1.43
C THR A 48 -13.58 23.71 0.62
N PRO A 49 -14.02 24.89 1.16
CA PRO A 49 -14.80 25.85 0.39
C PRO A 49 -14.13 26.28 -0.91
N GLU A 50 -12.81 26.45 -0.91
CA GLU A 50 -12.00 26.85 -2.07
C GLU A 50 -12.02 25.77 -3.15
N LEU A 51 -11.82 24.48 -2.76
CA LEU A 51 -11.87 23.37 -3.69
C LEU A 51 -13.29 23.12 -4.20
N THR A 52 -14.30 23.32 -3.35
CA THR A 52 -15.72 23.27 -3.75
C THR A 52 -16.02 24.29 -4.85
N ALA A 53 -15.54 25.53 -4.69
CA ALA A 53 -15.71 26.57 -5.71
C ALA A 53 -14.97 26.23 -7.02
N ALA A 54 -13.74 25.71 -6.92
CA ALA A 54 -12.95 25.27 -8.07
C ALA A 54 -13.55 24.06 -8.79
N GLY A 55 -14.21 23.15 -8.05
CA GLY A 55 -14.86 21.94 -8.56
C GLY A 55 -16.31 22.12 -9.04
N GLY A 56 -16.74 23.35 -9.33
CA GLY A 56 -18.08 23.62 -9.87
C GLY A 56 -19.21 23.57 -8.83
N GLY A 57 -18.89 23.64 -7.54
CA GLY A 57 -19.87 23.65 -6.43
C GLY A 57 -20.06 22.30 -5.72
N GLU A 58 -19.43 21.25 -6.20
CA GLU A 58 -19.47 19.95 -5.55
C GLU A 58 -18.64 19.96 -4.25
N SER A 59 -19.28 19.61 -3.14
CA SER A 59 -18.66 19.64 -1.80
C SER A 59 -18.16 18.28 -1.33
N SER A 60 -18.43 17.19 -2.08
CA SER A 60 -18.03 15.83 -1.77
C SER A 60 -17.25 15.21 -2.93
N THR A 61 -16.37 14.28 -2.60
CA THR A 61 -15.66 13.46 -3.61
C THR A 61 -16.55 12.38 -4.22
N GLY A 62 -17.70 12.07 -3.61
CA GLY A 62 -18.41 10.82 -3.83
C GLY A 62 -17.66 9.63 -3.23
N ASN A 63 -18.23 8.44 -3.30
CA ASN A 63 -17.49 7.23 -2.97
C ASN A 63 -16.35 7.04 -3.99
N MET A 64 -15.11 7.05 -3.50
CA MET A 64 -13.93 7.00 -4.37
C MET A 64 -13.26 5.62 -4.41
N LEU A 65 -13.68 4.67 -3.58
CA LEU A 65 -13.18 3.29 -3.64
C LEU A 65 -14.13 2.40 -4.43
N THR A 66 -13.56 1.54 -5.25
CA THR A 66 -14.31 0.52 -5.99
C THR A 66 -14.45 -0.75 -5.16
N ASP A 67 -15.57 -1.45 -5.33
CA ASP A 67 -15.74 -2.79 -4.78
C ASP A 67 -14.69 -3.74 -5.36
N TYR A 68 -14.24 -4.70 -4.55
CA TYR A 68 -13.29 -5.68 -5.02
C TYR A 68 -13.53 -7.07 -4.47
N SER A 69 -13.06 -8.07 -5.21
CA SER A 69 -13.12 -9.47 -4.82
C SER A 69 -11.71 -10.04 -4.70
N ASN A 70 -11.52 -10.92 -3.73
CA ASN A 70 -10.29 -11.70 -3.58
C ASN A 70 -10.61 -13.18 -3.66
N TYR A 71 -9.67 -13.94 -4.16
CA TYR A 71 -9.71 -15.39 -4.11
C TYR A 71 -8.43 -15.94 -3.48
N SER A 72 -8.52 -17.13 -2.90
CA SER A 72 -7.33 -17.87 -2.50
C SER A 72 -7.53 -19.37 -2.64
N LEU A 73 -6.42 -20.05 -2.90
CA LEU A 73 -6.29 -21.48 -2.88
C LEU A 73 -5.14 -21.84 -1.95
N ALA A 74 -5.39 -22.68 -0.93
CA ALA A 74 -4.36 -23.25 -0.09
C ALA A 74 -4.39 -24.77 -0.22
N TYR A 75 -3.23 -25.36 -0.53
CA TYR A 75 -3.02 -26.79 -0.57
C TYR A 75 -1.96 -27.20 0.45
N LYS A 76 -2.20 -28.24 1.21
CA LYS A 76 -1.24 -28.83 2.13
C LYS A 76 -1.18 -30.33 1.95
N ASN A 77 0.03 -30.86 1.98
CA ASN A 77 0.29 -32.30 1.99
C ASN A 77 1.44 -32.65 2.95
N ASP A 78 1.25 -33.69 3.74
CA ASP A 78 2.26 -34.22 4.65
C ASP A 78 3.03 -35.33 3.96
N PHE A 79 4.28 -35.09 3.55
CA PHE A 79 5.15 -36.09 2.97
C PHE A 79 5.62 -37.10 3.99
N THR A 80 5.82 -36.68 5.23
CA THR A 80 6.21 -37.50 6.38
C THR A 80 5.60 -36.94 7.66
N GLU A 81 5.69 -37.62 8.76
CA GLU A 81 5.28 -37.15 10.09
C GLU A 81 5.96 -35.79 10.48
N LYS A 82 7.10 -35.47 9.86
CA LYS A 82 7.89 -34.25 10.18
C LYS A 82 7.92 -33.24 9.07
N LEU A 83 7.64 -33.61 7.82
CA LEU A 83 7.78 -32.74 6.67
C LEU A 83 6.45 -32.54 5.97
N SER A 84 5.97 -31.30 5.93
CA SER A 84 4.79 -30.89 5.18
C SER A 84 5.19 -29.92 4.06
N PHE A 85 4.42 -29.92 2.99
CA PHE A 85 4.48 -28.98 1.90
C PHE A 85 3.17 -28.18 1.83
N GLY A 86 3.27 -26.90 1.52
CA GLY A 86 2.14 -26.03 1.29
C GLY A 86 2.30 -25.21 0.03
N MET A 87 1.19 -25.01 -0.68
CA MET A 87 1.07 -24.06 -1.78
C MET A 87 -0.06 -23.09 -1.44
N TYR A 88 0.17 -21.80 -1.65
CA TYR A 88 -0.82 -20.76 -1.43
C TYR A 88 -0.87 -19.83 -2.62
N VAL A 89 -2.05 -19.66 -3.20
CA VAL A 89 -2.32 -18.74 -4.32
C VAL A 89 -3.36 -17.73 -3.86
N ASN A 90 -3.13 -16.45 -4.09
CA ASN A 90 -4.05 -15.39 -3.69
C ASN A 90 -3.72 -14.05 -4.38
N ASN A 91 -4.56 -13.03 -4.12
CA ASN A 91 -4.30 -11.63 -4.46
C ASN A 91 -3.73 -10.90 -3.23
N PRO A 92 -2.40 -10.73 -3.10
CA PRO A 92 -1.81 -10.17 -1.87
C PRO A 92 -2.02 -8.68 -1.75
N TYR A 93 -1.96 -7.95 -2.86
CA TYR A 93 -2.05 -6.49 -2.91
C TYR A 93 -3.06 -6.04 -3.96
N GLY A 94 -3.62 -4.86 -3.78
CA GLY A 94 -4.48 -4.22 -4.76
C GLY A 94 -5.05 -2.92 -4.25
N ALA A 95 -5.31 -2.01 -5.17
CA ALA A 95 -5.97 -0.74 -4.93
C ALA A 95 -6.92 -0.46 -6.08
N GLY A 96 -8.03 0.20 -5.80
CA GLY A 96 -8.94 0.71 -6.82
C GLY A 96 -9.49 2.03 -6.31
N ALA A 97 -9.12 3.14 -6.95
CA ALA A 97 -9.59 4.47 -6.64
C ALA A 97 -10.18 5.11 -7.90
N GLU A 98 -11.37 5.69 -7.79
CA GLU A 98 -12.05 6.39 -8.87
C GLU A 98 -12.85 7.57 -8.31
N TYR A 99 -12.38 8.77 -8.54
CA TYR A 99 -13.06 9.98 -8.16
C TYR A 99 -14.01 10.44 -9.26
N THR A 100 -15.29 10.56 -8.93
CA THR A 100 -16.34 10.89 -9.91
C THR A 100 -16.89 12.31 -9.75
N GLN A 101 -16.54 13.02 -8.66
CA GLN A 101 -17.14 14.31 -8.31
C GLN A 101 -16.10 15.36 -7.93
N GLY A 102 -16.41 16.61 -8.20
CA GLY A 102 -15.66 17.79 -7.79
C GLY A 102 -14.29 17.93 -8.44
N VAL A 103 -13.37 18.57 -7.75
CA VAL A 103 -12.03 18.90 -8.28
C VAL A 103 -11.15 17.66 -8.53
N TYR A 104 -11.46 16.54 -7.90
CA TYR A 104 -10.72 15.27 -8.11
C TYR A 104 -11.35 14.39 -9.19
N ALA A 105 -12.49 14.76 -9.77
CA ALA A 105 -13.14 13.97 -10.80
C ALA A 105 -12.17 13.61 -11.94
N GLY A 106 -12.15 12.32 -12.30
CA GLY A 106 -11.21 11.75 -13.27
C GLY A 106 -9.88 11.26 -12.69
N LEU A 107 -9.62 11.46 -11.38
CA LEU A 107 -8.50 10.80 -10.72
C LEU A 107 -8.83 9.32 -10.56
N THR A 108 -8.02 8.46 -11.16
CA THR A 108 -8.14 7.01 -11.04
C THR A 108 -6.79 6.39 -10.71
N ALA A 109 -6.82 5.30 -9.96
CA ALA A 109 -5.65 4.45 -9.77
C ALA A 109 -6.12 3.00 -9.61
N ASP A 110 -5.43 2.10 -10.28
CA ASP A 110 -5.66 0.67 -10.17
C ASP A 110 -4.32 -0.04 -9.93
N TRP A 111 -4.32 -0.96 -8.98
CA TRP A 111 -3.21 -1.87 -8.68
C TRP A 111 -3.74 -3.27 -8.51
N ASP A 112 -3.30 -4.18 -9.34
CA ASP A 112 -3.60 -5.59 -9.23
C ASP A 112 -2.35 -6.41 -8.95
N SER A 113 -2.51 -7.47 -8.15
CA SER A 113 -1.45 -8.46 -7.97
C SER A 113 -1.97 -9.87 -7.78
N ASP A 114 -1.19 -10.83 -8.28
CA ASP A 114 -1.39 -12.25 -8.08
C ASP A 114 -0.14 -12.87 -7.44
N GLN A 115 -0.33 -13.82 -6.53
CA GLN A 115 0.75 -14.50 -5.84
C GLN A 115 0.61 -16.01 -5.91
N ILE A 116 1.75 -16.68 -6.07
CA ILE A 116 1.93 -18.09 -5.71
C ILE A 116 3.07 -18.21 -4.69
N ALA A 117 2.81 -18.86 -3.56
CA ALA A 117 3.79 -19.16 -2.52
C ALA A 117 3.94 -20.68 -2.35
N LEU A 118 5.19 -21.15 -2.26
CA LEU A 118 5.54 -22.53 -2.00
C LEU A 118 6.30 -22.58 -0.68
N VAL A 119 5.79 -23.31 0.30
CA VAL A 119 6.29 -23.31 1.67
C VAL A 119 6.48 -24.72 2.17
N GLY A 120 7.65 -25.02 2.71
CA GLY A 120 7.93 -26.25 3.46
C GLY A 120 7.82 -26.00 4.96
N LYS A 121 7.24 -26.95 5.72
CA LYS A 121 7.26 -26.96 7.19
C LYS A 121 7.99 -28.19 7.67
N TYR A 122 8.93 -28.02 8.60
CA TYR A 122 9.65 -29.11 9.24
C TYR A 122 9.44 -29.07 10.75
N ARG A 123 8.95 -30.20 11.30
CA ARG A 123 8.79 -30.39 12.76
C ARG A 123 10.14 -30.78 13.37
N VAL A 124 10.78 -29.83 14.05
CA VAL A 124 12.09 -30.02 14.70
C VAL A 124 11.95 -30.90 15.95
N THR A 125 10.91 -30.62 16.75
CA THR A 125 10.50 -31.40 17.94
C THR A 125 8.98 -31.61 17.90
N ASP A 126 8.42 -32.32 18.88
CA ASP A 126 6.97 -32.53 18.99
C ASP A 126 6.19 -31.19 19.18
N ARG A 127 6.89 -30.12 19.56
CA ARG A 127 6.28 -28.82 19.85
C ARG A 127 6.81 -27.66 19.01
N VAL A 128 7.94 -27.84 18.32
CA VAL A 128 8.59 -26.77 17.56
C VAL A 128 8.66 -27.14 16.10
N SER A 129 8.15 -26.28 15.26
CA SER A 129 8.25 -26.34 13.80
C SER A 129 8.94 -25.12 13.26
N VAL A 130 9.68 -25.28 12.17
CA VAL A 130 10.14 -24.18 11.32
C VAL A 130 9.49 -24.30 9.96
N PHE A 131 9.20 -23.19 9.32
CA PHE A 131 8.67 -23.19 7.95
C PHE A 131 9.32 -22.08 7.13
N GLY A 132 9.35 -22.26 5.84
CA GLY A 132 9.91 -21.27 4.94
C GLY A 132 9.77 -21.67 3.49
N GLY A 133 9.93 -20.70 2.62
CA GLY A 133 9.73 -20.90 1.20
C GLY A 133 9.92 -19.64 0.39
N ALA A 134 9.43 -19.69 -0.84
CA ALA A 134 9.47 -18.59 -1.78
C ALA A 134 8.05 -18.19 -2.19
N ARG A 135 7.86 -16.90 -2.45
CA ARG A 135 6.65 -16.36 -3.08
C ARG A 135 7.02 -15.62 -4.35
N TYR A 136 6.26 -15.84 -5.39
CA TYR A 136 6.31 -15.10 -6.64
C TYR A 136 5.09 -14.19 -6.70
N VAL A 137 5.30 -12.91 -6.88
CA VAL A 137 4.24 -11.92 -6.95
C VAL A 137 4.33 -11.21 -8.29
N GLU A 138 3.24 -11.24 -9.04
CA GLU A 138 3.07 -10.40 -10.23
C GLU A 138 2.22 -9.20 -9.86
N SER A 139 2.58 -8.03 -10.40
CA SER A 139 1.82 -6.78 -10.21
C SER A 139 1.69 -6.01 -11.50
N GLN A 140 0.63 -5.21 -11.59
CA GLN A 140 0.37 -4.24 -12.65
C GLN A 140 -0.27 -3.01 -12.02
N ALA A 141 0.00 -1.83 -12.58
CA ALA A 141 -0.58 -0.58 -12.07
C ALA A 141 -0.88 0.40 -13.19
N ASP A 142 -2.01 1.08 -13.07
CA ASP A 142 -2.44 2.15 -13.96
C ASP A 142 -2.89 3.35 -13.13
N ILE A 143 -2.61 4.57 -13.62
CA ILE A 143 -3.05 5.80 -12.95
C ILE A 143 -3.38 6.89 -13.96
N THR A 144 -4.46 7.64 -13.67
CA THR A 144 -4.79 8.90 -14.33
C THR A 144 -4.90 10.00 -13.28
N ILE A 145 -4.17 11.11 -13.47
CA ILE A 145 -4.29 12.31 -12.63
C ILE A 145 -4.86 13.44 -13.49
N PRO A 146 -6.04 14.01 -13.11
CA PRO A 146 -6.71 15.04 -13.88
C PRO A 146 -5.86 16.28 -14.10
N ASP A 147 -6.10 16.96 -15.22
CA ASP A 147 -5.44 18.17 -15.68
C ASP A 147 -5.23 19.21 -14.58
N LEU A 148 -6.26 19.55 -13.82
CA LEU A 148 -6.20 20.59 -12.79
C LEU A 148 -5.24 20.24 -11.65
N LEU A 149 -5.18 18.97 -11.25
CA LEU A 149 -4.28 18.50 -10.20
C LEU A 149 -2.82 18.52 -10.66
N VAL A 150 -2.56 18.10 -11.90
CA VAL A 150 -1.21 18.15 -12.48
C VAL A 150 -0.76 19.60 -12.64
N ARG A 151 -1.60 20.49 -13.18
CA ARG A 151 -1.30 21.94 -13.26
C ARG A 151 -0.93 22.53 -11.91
N SER A 152 -1.71 22.21 -10.89
CA SER A 152 -1.44 22.66 -9.53
C SER A 152 -0.07 22.19 -9.03
N SER A 153 0.29 20.92 -9.29
CA SER A 153 1.56 20.34 -8.87
C SER A 153 2.74 20.93 -9.65
N VAL A 154 2.61 21.04 -10.98
CA VAL A 154 3.62 21.67 -11.85
C VAL A 154 3.80 23.15 -11.49
N GLY A 155 2.71 23.89 -11.21
CA GLY A 155 2.76 25.27 -10.78
C GLY A 155 3.49 25.47 -9.44
N ARG A 156 3.27 24.58 -8.47
CA ARG A 156 4.01 24.58 -7.19
C ARG A 156 5.49 24.30 -7.40
N ASN A 157 5.83 23.31 -8.23
CA ASN A 157 7.22 23.02 -8.58
C ASN A 157 7.90 24.21 -9.25
N ALA A 158 7.23 24.85 -10.22
CA ALA A 158 7.73 26.05 -10.87
C ALA A 158 8.02 27.19 -9.87
N GLN A 159 7.14 27.42 -8.90
CA GLN A 159 7.38 28.38 -7.82
C GLN A 159 8.59 28.01 -6.96
N GLY A 160 8.73 26.74 -6.58
CA GLY A 160 9.86 26.23 -5.82
C GLY A 160 11.19 26.41 -6.55
N LEU A 161 11.25 26.04 -7.83
CA LEU A 161 12.42 26.25 -8.70
C LEU A 161 12.75 27.74 -8.86
N GLY A 162 11.74 28.59 -9.01
CA GLY A 162 11.91 30.04 -9.08
C GLY A 162 12.51 30.63 -7.80
N ALA A 163 12.04 30.19 -6.63
CA ALA A 163 12.59 30.60 -5.34
C ALA A 163 14.04 30.11 -5.16
N GLN A 164 14.35 28.88 -5.56
CA GLN A 164 15.70 28.34 -5.54
C GLN A 164 16.64 29.11 -6.49
N ALA A 165 16.19 29.44 -7.70
CA ALA A 165 16.94 30.27 -8.64
C ALA A 165 17.26 31.62 -8.06
N GLN A 166 16.31 32.27 -7.38
CA GLN A 166 16.53 33.58 -6.72
C GLN A 166 17.55 33.47 -5.59
N ALA A 167 17.49 32.44 -4.78
CA ALA A 167 18.47 32.22 -3.69
C ALA A 167 19.90 32.03 -4.22
N LEU A 168 20.06 31.17 -5.25
CA LEU A 168 21.36 30.95 -5.90
C LEU A 168 21.87 32.22 -6.59
N GLY A 169 20.99 33.02 -7.19
CA GLY A 169 21.33 34.32 -7.77
C GLY A 169 21.85 35.32 -6.74
N ALA A 170 21.24 35.39 -5.57
CA ALA A 170 21.67 36.21 -4.46
C ALA A 170 23.05 35.77 -3.91
N GLU A 171 23.27 34.46 -3.77
CA GLU A 171 24.54 33.88 -3.35
C GLU A 171 25.66 34.19 -4.38
N ALA A 172 25.38 34.05 -5.66
CA ALA A 172 26.28 34.39 -6.74
C ALA A 172 26.70 35.88 -6.70
N GLN A 173 25.75 36.77 -6.44
CA GLN A 173 26.04 38.22 -6.28
C GLN A 173 26.93 38.50 -5.05
N ALA A 174 26.66 37.82 -3.92
CA ALA A 174 27.49 37.97 -2.71
C ALA A 174 28.92 37.49 -2.94
N LEU A 175 29.12 36.36 -3.60
CA LEU A 175 30.45 35.84 -3.97
C LEU A 175 31.14 36.76 -4.98
N GLY A 176 30.43 37.31 -5.93
CA GLY A 176 30.94 38.33 -6.86
C GLY A 176 31.46 39.57 -6.15
N ALA A 177 30.75 40.05 -5.14
CA ALA A 177 31.18 41.15 -4.31
C ALA A 177 32.43 40.81 -3.49
N GLN A 178 32.51 39.64 -2.94
CA GLN A 178 33.70 39.10 -2.23
C GLN A 178 34.91 38.98 -3.17
N ALA A 179 34.70 38.49 -4.39
CA ALA A 179 35.73 38.41 -5.41
C ALA A 179 36.33 39.80 -5.75
N GLN A 180 35.45 40.78 -5.90
CA GLN A 180 35.87 42.20 -6.13
C GLN A 180 36.68 42.74 -4.93
N ALA A 181 36.25 42.46 -3.70
CA ALA A 181 36.98 42.90 -2.49
C ALA A 181 38.33 42.25 -2.38
N ALA A 182 38.43 40.92 -2.65
CA ALA A 182 39.70 40.17 -2.66
C ALA A 182 40.67 40.75 -3.74
N GLY A 183 40.18 41.04 -4.93
CA GLY A 183 40.94 41.64 -6.00
C GLY A 183 41.45 43.05 -5.62
N ALA A 184 40.64 43.89 -4.98
CA ALA A 184 41.03 45.19 -4.48
C ALA A 184 42.08 45.12 -3.36
N ALA A 185 42.09 44.02 -2.56
CA ALA A 185 43.10 43.72 -1.54
C ALA A 185 44.38 43.12 -2.11
N GLY A 186 44.45 42.84 -3.44
CA GLY A 186 45.63 42.28 -4.11
C GLY A 186 45.69 40.74 -4.09
N ASP A 187 44.69 40.06 -3.53
CA ASP A 187 44.60 38.60 -3.53
C ASP A 187 43.90 38.11 -4.81
N LEU A 188 44.69 38.06 -5.89
CA LEU A 188 44.19 37.67 -7.20
C LEU A 188 43.76 36.22 -7.28
N ALA A 189 44.35 35.32 -6.46
CA ALA A 189 43.97 33.92 -6.45
C ALA A 189 42.59 33.72 -5.83
N ALA A 190 42.34 34.32 -4.68
CA ALA A 190 41.03 34.33 -4.06
C ALA A 190 39.94 34.98 -4.94
N ALA A 191 40.31 36.12 -5.59
CA ALA A 191 39.40 36.82 -6.49
C ALA A 191 38.97 35.94 -7.69
N GLN A 192 39.90 35.19 -8.28
CA GLN A 192 39.61 34.28 -9.39
C GLN A 192 38.72 33.09 -8.95
N GLU A 193 39.08 32.47 -7.79
CA GLU A 193 38.27 31.37 -7.26
C GLU A 193 36.84 31.77 -6.94
N LEU A 194 36.66 32.84 -6.18
CA LEU A 194 35.33 33.38 -5.84
C LEU A 194 34.53 33.83 -7.08
N GLY A 195 35.20 34.41 -8.06
CA GLY A 195 34.59 34.80 -9.35
C GLY A 195 34.10 33.57 -10.15
N ALA A 196 34.89 32.50 -10.17
CA ALA A 196 34.49 31.25 -10.82
C ALA A 196 33.27 30.58 -10.13
N GLN A 197 33.28 30.57 -8.79
CA GLN A 197 32.13 30.07 -8.00
C GLN A 197 30.86 30.89 -8.26
N ALA A 198 30.96 32.22 -8.26
CA ALA A 198 29.87 33.12 -8.56
C ALA A 198 29.28 32.90 -9.96
N GLN A 199 30.14 32.69 -10.97
CA GLN A 199 29.70 32.38 -12.33
C GLN A 199 28.97 31.03 -12.42
N ALA A 200 29.47 30.01 -11.74
CA ALA A 200 28.85 28.67 -11.72
C ALA A 200 27.43 28.71 -11.08
N LEU A 201 27.31 29.37 -9.92
CA LEU A 201 26.00 29.56 -9.26
C LEU A 201 25.05 30.44 -10.10
N GLY A 202 25.57 31.50 -10.73
CA GLY A 202 24.77 32.32 -11.64
C GLY A 202 24.22 31.57 -12.85
N ALA A 203 25.04 30.66 -13.42
CA ALA A 203 24.60 29.80 -14.52
C ALA A 203 23.54 28.79 -14.06
N GLN A 204 23.71 28.19 -12.89
CA GLN A 204 22.73 27.28 -12.29
C GLN A 204 21.41 28.02 -11.99
N ALA A 205 21.46 29.22 -11.42
CA ALA A 205 20.30 30.07 -11.18
C ALA A 205 19.52 30.39 -12.46
N GLN A 206 20.22 30.72 -13.56
CA GLN A 206 19.60 30.96 -14.86
C GLN A 206 18.89 29.72 -15.41
N THR A 207 19.52 28.55 -15.31
CA THR A 207 18.91 27.28 -15.77
C THR A 207 17.65 26.96 -15.01
N LEU A 208 17.68 27.03 -13.68
CA LEU A 208 16.48 26.79 -12.85
C LEU A 208 15.41 27.85 -13.09
N GLY A 209 15.78 29.12 -13.27
CA GLY A 209 14.83 30.20 -13.58
C GLY A 209 14.14 29.98 -14.94
N ALA A 210 14.86 29.53 -15.96
CA ALA A 210 14.29 29.20 -17.26
C ALA A 210 13.34 28.01 -17.17
N GLN A 211 13.72 26.96 -16.43
CA GLN A 211 12.87 25.79 -16.18
C GLN A 211 11.59 26.18 -15.43
N ALA A 212 11.72 27.01 -14.37
CA ALA A 212 10.58 27.52 -13.61
C ALA A 212 9.60 28.31 -14.50
N GLN A 213 10.11 29.16 -15.39
CA GLN A 213 9.29 29.92 -16.32
C GLN A 213 8.56 29.04 -17.33
N ALA A 214 9.25 28.03 -17.89
CA ALA A 214 8.65 27.09 -18.85
C ALA A 214 7.52 26.28 -18.21
N LEU A 215 7.76 25.69 -17.02
CA LEU A 215 6.75 24.93 -16.27
C LEU A 215 5.58 25.83 -15.83
N GLY A 216 5.86 27.05 -15.35
CA GLY A 216 4.84 27.99 -14.95
C GLY A 216 3.96 28.46 -16.10
N ALA A 217 4.53 28.66 -17.29
CA ALA A 217 3.79 28.99 -18.51
C ALA A 217 2.91 27.83 -18.97
N ALA A 218 3.45 26.61 -18.99
CA ALA A 218 2.68 25.41 -19.32
C ALA A 218 1.53 25.18 -18.36
N ALA A 219 1.74 25.36 -17.05
CA ALA A 219 0.69 25.22 -16.05
C ALA A 219 -0.47 26.22 -16.21
N GLN A 220 -0.25 27.35 -16.88
CA GLN A 220 -1.24 28.39 -17.15
C GLN A 220 -1.85 28.30 -18.55
N ASP A 221 -1.32 27.48 -19.44
CA ASP A 221 -1.87 27.28 -20.77
C ASP A 221 -3.00 26.23 -20.75
N PHE A 222 -4.24 26.71 -20.67
CA PHE A 222 -5.44 25.84 -20.71
C PHE A 222 -5.84 25.42 -22.14
N GLY A 223 -5.05 25.75 -23.14
CA GLY A 223 -5.29 25.31 -24.52
C GLY A 223 -4.92 23.86 -24.80
N THR A 224 -4.12 23.23 -23.92
CA THR A 224 -3.67 21.85 -24.04
C THR A 224 -3.83 21.14 -22.69
N SER A 225 -4.30 19.88 -22.68
CA SER A 225 -4.50 19.10 -21.45
C SER A 225 -3.18 18.77 -20.77
N MET A 226 -3.12 18.96 -19.46
CA MET A 226 -2.06 18.48 -18.59
C MET A 226 -2.43 17.20 -17.83
N GLU A 227 -3.48 16.51 -18.25
CA GLU A 227 -3.79 15.20 -17.69
C GLU A 227 -2.59 14.28 -17.79
N TYR A 228 -2.27 13.63 -16.67
CA TYR A 228 -1.21 12.66 -16.57
C TYR A 228 -1.79 11.26 -16.62
N ASN A 229 -1.25 10.42 -17.49
CA ASN A 229 -1.55 9.00 -17.52
C ASN A 229 -0.24 8.22 -17.42
N ALA A 230 -0.23 7.20 -16.55
CA ALA A 230 0.85 6.23 -16.50
C ALA A 230 0.30 4.81 -16.46
N SER A 231 0.96 3.92 -17.19
CA SER A 231 0.68 2.50 -17.22
C SER A 231 1.97 1.72 -17.02
N GLY A 232 2.03 0.93 -15.94
CA GLY A 232 3.11 0.01 -15.64
C GLY A 232 2.81 -1.37 -16.17
N SER A 233 3.72 -1.94 -16.97
CA SER A 233 3.56 -3.30 -17.50
C SER A 233 3.49 -4.33 -16.36
N ARG A 234 2.79 -5.46 -16.61
CA ARG A 234 2.79 -6.59 -15.65
C ARG A 234 4.22 -7.10 -15.44
N VAL A 235 4.65 -7.18 -14.19
CA VAL A 235 6.00 -7.62 -13.79
C VAL A 235 5.89 -8.54 -12.58
N GLY A 236 6.77 -9.55 -12.52
CA GLY A 236 6.77 -10.53 -11.44
C GLY A 236 8.16 -10.72 -10.84
N ASP A 237 8.20 -10.77 -9.50
CA ASP A 237 9.44 -10.89 -8.73
C ASP A 237 9.28 -11.85 -7.57
N TRP A 238 10.43 -12.31 -7.03
CA TRP A 238 10.48 -13.31 -5.98
C TRP A 238 10.75 -12.70 -4.61
N GLY A 239 10.06 -13.23 -3.61
CA GLY A 239 10.32 -12.96 -2.20
C GLY A 239 10.47 -14.25 -1.38
N ALA A 240 10.95 -14.10 -0.16
CA ALA A 240 11.15 -15.19 0.79
C ALA A 240 10.11 -15.16 1.91
N ILE A 241 9.83 -16.34 2.47
CA ILE A 241 8.99 -16.56 3.65
C ILE A 241 9.80 -17.35 4.64
N LEU A 242 9.83 -16.95 5.90
CA LEU A 242 10.44 -17.69 7.00
C LEU A 242 9.53 -17.63 8.22
N GLY A 243 9.51 -18.70 9.00
CA GLY A 243 8.76 -18.70 10.24
C GLY A 243 9.13 -19.82 11.20
N VAL A 244 8.67 -19.66 12.43
CA VAL A 244 8.80 -20.64 13.50
C VAL A 244 7.49 -20.72 14.27
N ALA A 245 7.11 -21.92 14.67
CA ALA A 245 5.91 -22.14 15.48
C ALA A 245 6.20 -23.02 16.69
N TYR A 246 5.45 -22.73 17.76
CA TYR A 246 5.41 -23.53 18.98
C TYR A 246 3.97 -23.98 19.21
N GLU A 247 3.77 -25.28 19.44
CA GLU A 247 2.46 -25.90 19.60
C GLU A 247 2.38 -26.78 20.85
N ILE A 248 1.24 -26.72 21.55
CA ILE A 248 0.84 -27.66 22.58
C ILE A 248 -0.57 -28.15 22.22
N PRO A 249 -0.69 -29.29 21.53
CA PRO A 249 -1.97 -29.81 21.04
C PRO A 249 -3.03 -30.00 22.11
N ASP A 250 -2.66 -30.45 23.30
CA ASP A 250 -3.57 -30.76 24.41
C ASP A 250 -4.45 -29.56 24.85
N ILE A 251 -3.94 -28.33 24.66
CA ILE A 251 -4.65 -27.10 24.98
C ILE A 251 -4.91 -26.25 23.74
N ALA A 252 -4.74 -26.83 22.54
CA ALA A 252 -4.86 -26.16 21.27
C ALA A 252 -4.01 -24.87 21.15
N LEU A 253 -2.89 -24.80 21.91
CA LEU A 253 -1.97 -23.67 21.84
C LEU A 253 -1.14 -23.76 20.57
N ARG A 254 -1.12 -22.71 19.81
CA ARG A 254 -0.13 -22.44 18.76
C ARG A 254 0.25 -20.96 18.80
N VAL A 255 1.55 -20.72 18.74
CA VAL A 255 2.13 -19.39 18.52
C VAL A 255 3.07 -19.53 17.34
N ALA A 256 2.87 -18.75 16.29
CA ALA A 256 3.68 -18.76 15.07
C ALA A 256 4.16 -17.35 14.77
N LEU A 257 5.46 -17.19 14.59
CA LEU A 257 6.08 -15.97 14.10
C LEU A 257 6.49 -16.20 12.65
N SER A 258 6.07 -15.32 11.76
CA SER A 258 6.43 -15.36 10.35
C SER A 258 7.00 -14.03 9.88
N TRP A 259 7.91 -14.08 8.93
CA TRP A 259 8.47 -12.95 8.21
C TRP A 259 8.36 -13.18 6.71
N GLN A 260 7.99 -12.14 5.99
CA GLN A 260 8.00 -12.09 4.53
C GLN A 260 8.94 -10.97 4.10
N SER A 261 9.82 -11.28 3.14
CA SER A 261 10.74 -10.27 2.61
C SER A 261 10.02 -9.21 1.80
N GLU A 262 10.62 -8.05 1.67
CA GLU A 262 10.26 -7.09 0.64
C GLU A 262 10.44 -7.69 -0.76
N ILE A 263 9.71 -7.13 -1.74
CA ILE A 263 9.84 -7.44 -3.16
C ILE A 263 9.87 -6.12 -3.93
N THR A 264 10.90 -5.88 -4.72
CA THR A 264 10.99 -4.69 -5.56
C THR A 264 10.62 -5.05 -7.00
N HIS A 265 9.51 -4.49 -7.47
CA HIS A 265 9.12 -4.54 -8.87
C HIS A 265 9.79 -3.40 -9.65
N THR A 266 10.25 -3.70 -10.87
CA THR A 266 10.71 -2.70 -11.83
C THR A 266 9.78 -2.72 -13.04
N PHE A 267 8.82 -1.80 -13.04
CA PHE A 267 7.85 -1.68 -14.11
C PHE A 267 8.49 -0.98 -15.32
N SER A 268 8.24 -1.49 -16.52
CA SER A 268 8.38 -0.70 -17.74
C SER A 268 7.16 0.20 -17.85
N THR A 269 7.34 1.50 -17.66
CA THR A 269 6.25 2.46 -17.54
C THR A 269 6.11 3.30 -18.80
N ALA A 270 4.88 3.49 -19.26
CA ALA A 270 4.50 4.47 -20.25
C ALA A 270 3.87 5.67 -19.54
N GLU A 271 4.31 6.89 -19.85
CA GLU A 271 3.83 8.13 -19.24
C GLU A 271 3.47 9.17 -20.29
N THR A 272 2.33 9.85 -20.12
CA THR A 272 1.89 10.92 -21.04
C THR A 272 1.43 12.15 -20.30
N ILE A 273 1.85 13.36 -20.78
CA ILE A 273 1.30 14.66 -20.43
C ILE A 273 1.30 15.52 -21.69
N ALA A 274 0.17 15.57 -22.40
CA ALA A 274 0.08 16.23 -23.71
C ALA A 274 0.50 17.72 -23.67
N GLY A 275 0.11 18.47 -22.63
CA GLY A 275 0.45 19.88 -22.44
C GLY A 275 1.93 20.17 -22.23
N LEU A 276 2.74 19.14 -21.94
CA LEU A 276 4.20 19.21 -21.83
C LEU A 276 4.91 18.49 -22.99
N GLY A 277 4.16 17.91 -23.93
CA GLY A 277 4.72 17.12 -25.03
C GLY A 277 5.39 15.84 -24.53
N ILE A 278 5.01 15.31 -23.38
CA ILE A 278 5.51 14.05 -22.81
C ILE A 278 4.69 12.91 -23.39
N ASP A 279 5.38 11.98 -24.04
CA ASP A 279 4.87 10.70 -24.54
C ASP A 279 6.04 9.70 -24.46
N ALA A 280 6.32 9.27 -23.22
CA ALA A 280 7.47 8.43 -22.89
C ALA A 280 7.02 6.98 -22.73
N THR A 281 7.83 6.04 -23.21
CA THR A 281 7.60 4.61 -23.09
C THR A 281 8.87 3.90 -22.64
N GLY A 282 8.73 2.89 -21.76
CA GLY A 282 9.85 2.06 -21.31
C GLY A 282 10.72 2.71 -20.23
N GLY A 283 10.21 3.72 -19.53
CA GLY A 283 10.84 4.24 -18.32
C GLY A 283 10.79 3.22 -17.19
N ASP A 284 11.87 3.10 -16.39
CA ASP A 284 11.92 2.20 -15.24
C ASP A 284 11.30 2.87 -14.02
N THR A 285 10.18 2.32 -13.53
CA THR A 285 9.57 2.70 -12.24
C THR A 285 9.77 1.58 -11.22
N LYS A 286 10.51 1.85 -10.16
CA LYS A 286 10.74 0.90 -9.08
C LYS A 286 9.75 1.12 -7.94
N VAL A 287 9.02 0.07 -7.57
CA VAL A 287 8.12 0.07 -6.42
C VAL A 287 8.46 -1.11 -5.52
N THR A 288 8.72 -0.83 -4.24
CA THR A 288 9.04 -1.86 -3.26
C THR A 288 7.80 -2.22 -2.45
N MET A 289 7.31 -3.45 -2.65
CA MET A 289 6.31 -4.05 -1.78
C MET A 289 6.97 -4.40 -0.45
N PRO A 290 6.45 -3.90 0.68
CA PRO A 290 7.16 -3.92 1.94
C PRO A 290 7.31 -5.32 2.54
N GLN A 291 8.33 -5.47 3.38
CA GLN A 291 8.43 -6.62 4.27
C GLN A 291 7.37 -6.57 5.37
N SER A 292 7.06 -7.74 5.93
CA SER A 292 6.13 -7.85 7.04
C SER A 292 6.55 -8.90 8.06
N VAL A 293 6.11 -8.70 9.31
CA VAL A 293 6.26 -9.65 10.40
C VAL A 293 4.89 -9.87 11.03
N ALA A 294 4.49 -11.14 11.18
CA ALA A 294 3.24 -11.50 11.82
C ALA A 294 3.46 -12.49 12.96
N LEU A 295 2.81 -12.23 14.09
CA LEU A 295 2.71 -13.12 15.24
C LEU A 295 1.28 -13.60 15.33
N ASP A 296 1.04 -14.86 14.99
CA ASP A 296 -0.24 -15.53 15.11
C ASP A 296 -0.28 -16.34 16.40
N PHE A 297 -1.40 -16.31 17.09
CA PHE A 297 -1.59 -17.13 18.28
C PHE A 297 -3.01 -17.67 18.38
N GLN A 298 -3.12 -18.84 18.97
CA GLN A 298 -4.39 -19.42 19.41
C GLN A 298 -4.19 -20.26 20.67
N THR A 299 -5.24 -20.39 21.48
CA THR A 299 -5.26 -21.29 22.63
C THR A 299 -6.69 -21.66 23.05
N GLY A 300 -6.88 -22.87 23.50
CA GLY A 300 -8.13 -23.28 24.15
C GLY A 300 -8.25 -22.65 25.54
N ILE A 301 -9.32 -21.92 25.80
CA ILE A 301 -9.58 -21.25 27.07
C ILE A 301 -10.67 -21.91 27.90
N ALA A 302 -11.49 -22.76 27.28
CA ALA A 302 -12.48 -23.62 27.87
C ALA A 302 -12.84 -24.76 26.91
N PRO A 303 -13.51 -25.83 27.34
CA PRO A 303 -13.96 -26.88 26.44
C PRO A 303 -14.79 -26.30 25.29
N GLY A 304 -14.36 -26.57 24.05
CA GLY A 304 -14.98 -26.09 22.83
C GLY A 304 -14.85 -24.56 22.60
N THR A 305 -13.96 -23.86 23.32
CA THR A 305 -13.77 -22.42 23.18
C THR A 305 -12.29 -22.11 22.91
N LEU A 306 -12.03 -21.42 21.82
CA LEU A 306 -10.71 -21.03 21.36
C LEU A 306 -10.57 -19.51 21.38
N LEU A 307 -9.51 -19.00 22.00
CA LEU A 307 -9.03 -17.62 21.80
C LEU A 307 -8.01 -17.66 20.67
N PHE A 308 -8.09 -16.71 19.75
CA PHE A 308 -7.11 -16.57 18.67
C PHE A 308 -6.86 -15.09 18.36
N GLY A 309 -5.73 -14.80 17.74
CA GLY A 309 -5.39 -13.44 17.32
C GLY A 309 -4.12 -13.37 16.52
N GLN A 310 -3.83 -12.16 16.07
CA GLN A 310 -2.65 -11.83 15.28
C GLN A 310 -2.20 -10.42 15.62
N VAL A 311 -0.88 -10.23 15.61
CA VAL A 311 -0.24 -8.90 15.52
C VAL A 311 0.61 -8.92 14.27
N LYS A 312 0.34 -8.02 13.32
CA LYS A 312 1.06 -7.92 12.06
C LYS A 312 1.61 -6.52 11.88
N TRP A 313 2.91 -6.42 11.65
CA TRP A 313 3.61 -5.20 11.26
C TRP A 313 4.00 -5.27 9.79
N VAL A 314 3.85 -4.16 9.08
CA VAL A 314 4.21 -4.00 7.67
C VAL A 314 4.96 -2.68 7.49
N GLU A 315 6.12 -2.71 6.82
CA GLU A 315 7.01 -1.56 6.59
C GLU A 315 6.51 -0.67 5.43
N TRP A 316 5.28 -0.14 5.55
CA TRP A 316 4.65 0.66 4.50
C TRP A 316 5.38 1.95 4.16
N SER A 317 6.20 2.50 5.07
CA SER A 317 7.05 3.66 4.82
C SER A 317 8.06 3.48 3.68
N LYS A 318 8.29 2.24 3.23
CA LYS A 318 9.13 1.92 2.05
C LYS A 318 8.37 2.00 0.73
N TRP A 319 7.04 1.98 0.78
CA TRP A 319 6.24 1.94 -0.44
C TRP A 319 6.04 3.33 -1.01
N GLU A 320 6.51 3.50 -2.23
CA GLU A 320 6.42 4.74 -2.99
C GLU A 320 6.28 4.42 -4.47
N VAL A 321 5.43 5.17 -5.18
CA VAL A 321 5.33 5.18 -6.63
C VAL A 321 5.91 6.49 -7.15
N ARG A 322 7.07 6.41 -7.77
CA ARG A 322 7.82 7.53 -8.30
C ARG A 322 8.16 7.27 -9.77
N THR A 323 7.42 7.88 -10.66
CA THR A 323 7.60 7.74 -12.10
C THR A 323 8.49 8.86 -12.63
N PRO A 324 9.39 8.60 -13.60
CA PRO A 324 10.42 9.55 -14.03
C PRO A 324 9.88 10.87 -14.57
N GLU A 325 8.87 10.81 -15.47
CA GLU A 325 8.35 12.01 -16.13
C GLU A 325 7.51 12.88 -15.18
N TYR A 326 6.66 12.22 -14.36
CA TYR A 326 5.86 12.95 -13.36
C TYR A 326 6.76 13.65 -12.34
N GLU A 327 7.78 12.96 -11.80
CA GLU A 327 8.75 13.55 -10.88
C GLU A 327 9.50 14.72 -11.53
N GLY A 328 9.93 14.55 -12.79
CA GLY A 328 10.67 15.60 -13.54
C GLY A 328 9.92 16.92 -13.64
N VAL A 329 8.59 16.88 -13.74
CA VAL A 329 7.76 18.09 -13.91
C VAL A 329 7.09 18.57 -12.64
N THR A 330 6.80 17.68 -11.68
CA THR A 330 6.14 18.05 -10.41
C THR A 330 7.09 18.19 -9.23
N GLY A 331 8.29 17.60 -9.32
CA GLY A 331 9.28 17.52 -8.23
C GLY A 331 8.89 16.56 -7.11
N GLY A 332 7.84 15.73 -7.30
CA GLY A 332 7.32 14.83 -6.28
C GLY A 332 6.96 13.43 -6.81
N ASN A 333 6.63 12.52 -5.90
CA ASN A 333 6.11 11.21 -6.25
C ASN A 333 4.62 11.27 -6.65
N VAL A 334 4.13 10.18 -7.24
CA VAL A 334 2.71 9.99 -7.52
C VAL A 334 1.94 9.73 -6.23
N THR A 335 2.47 8.83 -5.39
CA THR A 335 1.88 8.44 -4.10
C THR A 335 2.91 7.71 -3.23
N SER A 336 2.74 7.77 -1.92
CA SER A 336 3.57 7.07 -0.93
C SER A 336 2.80 6.90 0.38
N PHE A 337 3.31 6.05 1.26
CA PHE A 337 2.90 5.99 2.66
C PHE A 337 4.05 6.51 3.55
N GLU A 338 3.74 7.35 4.53
CA GLU A 338 4.75 7.96 5.40
C GLU A 338 5.17 7.04 6.54
N ASN A 339 4.25 6.19 7.03
CA ASN A 339 4.45 5.38 8.22
C ASN A 339 4.18 3.90 8.02
N ASP A 340 4.86 3.10 8.82
CA ASP A 340 4.59 1.68 8.98
C ASP A 340 3.25 1.46 9.67
N ARG A 341 2.65 0.30 9.44
CA ARG A 341 1.35 -0.06 10.02
C ARG A 341 1.46 -1.32 10.87
N THR A 342 0.77 -1.31 12.01
CA THR A 342 0.62 -2.47 12.88
C THR A 342 -0.85 -2.74 13.10
N THR A 343 -1.31 -3.92 12.64
CA THR A 343 -2.68 -4.39 12.80
C THR A 343 -2.76 -5.40 13.92
N TRP A 344 -3.75 -5.27 14.77
CA TRP A 344 -4.08 -6.15 15.88
C TRP A 344 -5.40 -6.85 15.58
N LYS A 345 -5.45 -8.16 15.78
CA LYS A 345 -6.67 -8.96 15.67
C LYS A 345 -6.82 -9.82 16.90
N LEU A 346 -8.03 -9.88 17.44
CA LEU A 346 -8.38 -10.74 18.56
C LEU A 346 -9.78 -11.31 18.35
N GLY A 347 -9.94 -12.61 18.55
CA GLY A 347 -11.21 -13.28 18.35
C GLY A 347 -11.41 -14.46 19.30
N VAL A 348 -12.67 -14.83 19.44
CA VAL A 348 -13.10 -16.02 20.20
C VAL A 348 -13.97 -16.87 19.30
N GLY A 349 -13.64 -18.17 19.23
CA GLY A 349 -14.40 -19.19 18.55
C GLY A 349 -15.06 -20.14 19.54
N ARG A 350 -16.29 -20.57 19.24
CA ARG A 350 -17.06 -21.51 20.05
C ARG A 350 -17.62 -22.62 19.20
N ALA A 351 -17.39 -23.87 19.64
CA ALA A 351 -18.10 -25.02 19.12
C ALA A 351 -19.49 -25.11 19.78
N PHE A 352 -20.52 -25.17 18.97
CA PHE A 352 -21.91 -25.35 19.41
C PHE A 352 -22.32 -26.84 19.35
N SER A 353 -21.73 -27.59 18.40
CA SER A 353 -21.82 -29.03 18.28
C SER A 353 -20.51 -29.59 17.73
N GLU A 354 -20.48 -30.88 17.40
CA GLU A 354 -19.33 -31.54 16.74
C GLU A 354 -19.08 -30.94 15.34
N ASP A 355 -20.13 -30.51 14.65
CA ASP A 355 -20.08 -30.03 13.26
C ASP A 355 -20.19 -28.51 13.13
N LEU A 356 -20.83 -27.84 14.10
CA LEU A 356 -21.14 -26.40 14.03
C LEU A 356 -20.30 -25.62 15.02
N SER A 357 -19.61 -24.59 14.52
CA SER A 357 -18.95 -23.59 15.36
C SER A 357 -19.11 -22.18 14.78
N GLY A 358 -18.95 -21.19 15.64
CA GLY A 358 -18.97 -19.79 15.25
C GLY A 358 -17.85 -19.01 15.94
N PHE A 359 -17.61 -17.80 15.47
CA PHE A 359 -16.61 -16.90 16.03
C PHE A 359 -17.07 -15.44 15.98
N VAL A 360 -16.47 -14.65 16.82
CA VAL A 360 -16.47 -13.20 16.77
C VAL A 360 -15.03 -12.71 16.89
N GLN A 361 -14.70 -11.67 16.12
CA GLN A 361 -13.36 -11.05 16.15
C GLN A 361 -13.45 -9.54 16.06
N VAL A 362 -12.44 -8.86 16.59
CA VAL A 362 -12.21 -7.43 16.45
C VAL A 362 -10.83 -7.25 15.84
N SER A 363 -10.70 -6.34 14.88
CA SER A 363 -9.40 -5.89 14.38
C SER A 363 -9.25 -4.40 14.64
N TYR A 364 -8.01 -3.97 14.83
CA TYR A 364 -7.65 -2.59 15.14
C TYR A 364 -6.34 -2.22 14.46
N GLU A 365 -6.31 -1.06 13.86
CA GLU A 365 -5.11 -0.37 13.40
C GLU A 365 -5.17 1.08 13.87
N ALA A 366 -4.08 1.58 14.44
CA ALA A 366 -4.04 2.92 14.99
C ALA A 366 -4.05 3.99 13.89
N GLN A 367 -4.72 5.11 14.18
CA GLN A 367 -4.54 6.35 13.42
C GLN A 367 -3.20 6.98 13.81
N ASN A 368 -2.47 7.48 12.83
CA ASN A 368 -1.19 8.16 13.02
C ASN A 368 -1.29 9.68 12.88
N GLY A 369 -2.38 10.19 12.29
CA GLY A 369 -2.62 11.62 12.07
C GLY A 369 -1.78 12.21 10.93
N ASP A 370 -1.30 11.36 10.03
CA ASP A 370 -0.49 11.77 8.89
C ASP A 370 -1.33 12.41 7.79
N THR A 371 -0.68 13.19 6.94
CA THR A 371 -1.26 13.63 5.67
C THR A 371 -1.33 12.43 4.73
N MET A 372 -2.55 11.99 4.38
CA MET A 372 -2.74 10.82 3.57
C MET A 372 -2.67 11.12 2.07
N SER A 373 -2.20 10.12 1.31
CA SER A 373 -2.34 10.14 -0.14
C SER A 373 -3.83 10.14 -0.52
N ARG A 374 -4.22 10.99 -1.46
CA ARG A 374 -5.59 10.99 -2.00
C ARG A 374 -5.98 9.69 -2.72
N LEU A 375 -5.01 8.86 -3.09
CA LEU A 375 -5.26 7.53 -3.67
C LEU A 375 -5.54 6.45 -2.61
N ALA A 376 -5.21 6.72 -1.34
CA ALA A 376 -5.50 5.85 -0.20
C ALA A 376 -5.79 6.69 1.06
N PRO A 377 -6.86 7.53 1.06
CA PRO A 377 -7.11 8.51 2.11
C PRO A 377 -7.79 7.87 3.33
N ARG A 378 -7.05 7.06 4.05
CA ARG A 378 -7.52 6.34 5.24
C ARG A 378 -6.39 6.22 6.26
N ASP A 379 -6.72 6.42 7.53
CA ASP A 379 -5.77 6.38 8.63
C ASP A 379 -6.28 5.49 9.76
N GLY A 380 -5.85 4.24 9.77
CA GLY A 380 -6.29 3.23 10.72
C GLY A 380 -7.74 2.77 10.54
N TYR A 381 -8.17 1.84 11.40
CA TYR A 381 -9.56 1.34 11.43
C TYR A 381 -9.85 0.54 12.69
N VAL A 382 -11.15 0.33 12.94
CA VAL A 382 -11.67 -0.69 13.86
C VAL A 382 -12.65 -1.56 13.07
N SER A 383 -12.59 -2.88 13.24
CA SER A 383 -13.58 -3.76 12.62
C SER A 383 -14.16 -4.78 13.59
N LEU A 384 -15.38 -5.22 13.30
CA LEU A 384 -16.06 -6.31 13.95
C LEU A 384 -16.42 -7.39 12.92
N GLY A 385 -15.88 -8.60 13.12
CA GLY A 385 -16.14 -9.76 12.29
C GLY A 385 -16.94 -10.81 13.05
N VAL A 386 -17.88 -11.44 12.36
CA VAL A 386 -18.64 -12.59 12.84
C VAL A 386 -18.71 -13.65 11.76
N GLY A 387 -18.70 -14.91 12.15
CA GLY A 387 -18.83 -15.98 11.17
C GLY A 387 -19.03 -17.33 11.82
N GLY A 388 -19.17 -18.34 10.97
CA GLY A 388 -19.34 -19.71 11.39
C GLY A 388 -18.75 -20.70 10.41
N GLN A 389 -18.62 -21.93 10.87
CA GLN A 389 -18.25 -23.07 10.03
C GLN A 389 -19.17 -24.25 10.30
N TYR A 390 -19.42 -24.99 9.25
CA TYR A 390 -20.14 -26.25 9.29
C TYR A 390 -19.29 -27.37 8.66
N LYS A 391 -19.09 -28.44 9.42
CA LYS A 391 -18.33 -29.61 8.97
C LYS A 391 -19.28 -30.67 8.43
N MET A 392 -18.95 -31.22 7.26
CA MET A 392 -19.68 -32.27 6.57
C MET A 392 -18.68 -33.33 6.16
N ASP A 393 -18.61 -34.44 6.91
CA ASP A 393 -17.63 -35.51 6.69
C ASP A 393 -16.20 -34.97 6.54
N ASN A 394 -15.65 -35.00 5.32
CA ASN A 394 -14.32 -34.50 4.98
C ASN A 394 -14.34 -33.06 4.40
N MET A 395 -15.47 -32.38 4.44
CA MET A 395 -15.58 -30.99 3.97
C MET A 395 -15.91 -30.05 5.12
N THR A 396 -15.38 -28.83 5.05
CA THR A 396 -15.73 -27.76 5.97
C THR A 396 -16.10 -26.51 5.19
N LEU A 397 -17.34 -26.08 5.33
CA LEU A 397 -17.80 -24.80 4.78
C LEU A 397 -17.69 -23.73 5.86
N ARG A 398 -17.11 -22.57 5.52
CA ARG A 398 -17.01 -21.40 6.40
C ARG A 398 -17.63 -20.20 5.70
N GLY A 399 -18.27 -19.33 6.50
CA GLY A 399 -18.79 -18.06 6.04
C GLY A 399 -18.65 -17.00 7.12
N GLY A 400 -18.46 -15.75 6.72
CA GLY A 400 -18.34 -14.64 7.64
C GLY A 400 -18.64 -13.30 7.02
N LEU A 401 -18.94 -12.35 7.90
CA LEU A 401 -19.14 -10.94 7.61
C LEU A 401 -18.18 -10.14 8.49
N GLU A 402 -17.64 -9.06 7.97
CA GLU A 402 -16.85 -8.10 8.73
C GLU A 402 -17.28 -6.69 8.35
N TYR A 403 -17.55 -5.86 9.36
CA TYR A 403 -17.84 -4.45 9.20
C TYR A 403 -16.73 -3.63 9.81
N ALA A 404 -16.18 -2.70 9.03
CA ALA A 404 -15.08 -1.83 9.44
C ALA A 404 -15.52 -0.37 9.46
N TRP A 405 -15.15 0.32 10.53
CA TRP A 405 -15.16 1.78 10.64
C TRP A 405 -13.75 2.25 10.28
N ILE A 406 -13.65 2.99 9.17
CA ILE A 406 -12.38 3.51 8.64
C ILE A 406 -12.03 4.78 9.41
N GLY A 407 -10.78 4.91 9.81
CA GLY A 407 -10.28 6.07 10.53
C GLY A 407 -10.26 7.33 9.67
N GLU A 408 -10.42 8.47 10.33
CA GLU A 408 -10.40 9.79 9.70
C GLU A 408 -9.05 10.08 9.07
N ALA A 409 -9.06 10.73 7.90
CA ALA A 409 -7.87 11.10 7.16
C ALA A 409 -8.04 12.49 6.54
N GLU A 410 -6.92 13.16 6.33
CA GLU A 410 -6.86 14.44 5.60
C GLU A 410 -5.74 14.36 4.56
N ASP A 411 -6.01 14.80 3.33
CA ASP A 411 -4.98 14.86 2.29
C ASP A 411 -4.23 16.21 2.30
N ALA A 412 -3.18 16.30 1.50
CA ALA A 412 -2.34 17.51 1.39
C ALA A 412 -3.09 18.76 0.88
N SER A 413 -4.31 18.61 0.39
CA SER A 413 -5.16 19.73 -0.07
C SER A 413 -6.21 20.13 0.99
N GLY A 414 -6.22 19.48 2.16
CA GLY A 414 -7.16 19.74 3.24
C GLY A 414 -8.54 19.07 3.03
N VAL A 415 -8.63 18.10 2.12
CA VAL A 415 -9.84 17.30 1.94
C VAL A 415 -9.93 16.29 3.08
N LYS A 416 -11.06 16.29 3.79
CA LYS A 416 -11.29 15.45 4.96
C LYS A 416 -12.14 14.24 4.59
N PHE A 417 -11.67 13.07 4.97
CA PHE A 417 -12.34 11.78 4.81
C PHE A 417 -12.76 11.27 6.19
N GLU A 418 -14.05 11.39 6.49
CA GLU A 418 -14.64 11.11 7.81
C GLU A 418 -15.87 10.20 7.64
N ASP A 419 -16.25 9.49 8.70
CA ASP A 419 -17.46 8.64 8.77
C ASP A 419 -17.50 7.52 7.70
N ASN A 420 -16.34 7.02 7.28
CA ASN A 420 -16.19 6.05 6.23
C ASN A 420 -16.22 4.61 6.77
N THR A 421 -16.72 3.68 5.94
CA THR A 421 -16.94 2.30 6.36
C THR A 421 -16.60 1.31 5.26
N ALA A 422 -16.52 0.02 5.61
CA ALA A 422 -16.45 -1.05 4.63
C ALA A 422 -17.17 -2.30 5.15
N LEU A 423 -17.87 -2.99 4.26
CA LEU A 423 -18.47 -4.29 4.53
C LEU A 423 -17.79 -5.36 3.70
N GLY A 424 -17.34 -6.42 4.36
CA GLY A 424 -16.79 -7.59 3.70
C GLY A 424 -17.59 -8.84 3.96
N VAL A 425 -17.69 -9.68 2.94
CA VAL A 425 -18.31 -11.00 2.98
C VAL A 425 -17.30 -12.02 2.53
N GLY A 426 -17.15 -13.13 3.25
CA GLY A 426 -16.23 -14.21 2.89
C GLY A 426 -16.85 -15.59 2.98
N LEU A 427 -16.43 -16.46 2.06
CA LEU A 427 -16.77 -17.88 2.04
C LEU A 427 -15.50 -18.70 1.79
N SER A 428 -15.40 -19.86 2.45
CA SER A 428 -14.37 -20.84 2.11
C SER A 428 -14.88 -22.27 2.22
N LEU A 429 -14.37 -23.11 1.33
CA LEU A 429 -14.59 -24.55 1.35
C LEU A 429 -13.23 -25.24 1.55
N THR A 430 -13.10 -26.05 2.59
CA THR A 430 -11.94 -26.92 2.82
C THR A 430 -12.36 -28.35 2.60
N VAL A 431 -11.53 -29.11 1.89
CA VAL A 431 -11.69 -30.56 1.68
C VAL A 431 -10.46 -31.24 2.25
N ASP A 432 -10.67 -32.12 3.22
CA ASP A 432 -9.64 -32.99 3.83
C ASP A 432 -9.55 -34.32 3.06
N PHE A 433 -8.35 -34.89 2.87
CA PHE A 433 -8.15 -36.15 2.16
C PHE A 433 -6.95 -36.93 2.69
#